data_6e820ecbcb2606649eac6b143a9459a8
#
_entry.id   6e820ecbcb2606649eac6b143a9459a8
#
_cell.length_a   1.000
_cell.length_b   1.000
_cell.length_c   1.000
_cell.angle_alpha   90.00
_cell.angle_beta   90.00
_cell.angle_gamma   90.00
#
_symmetry.space_group_name_H-M   'P 1'
#
loop_
_entity.id
_entity.type
_entity.pdbx_description
1 polymer ?
#
loop_
_entity_poly.entity_id
_entity_poly.type
_entity_poly.pdbx_seq_one_letter_code
_entity_poly.pdbx_strand_id
1 'polypeptide(L)'
;MANNNNNKTLNVPNKRFPEFIGEWKKCKLGDVANLTKGIGISKDQRSPKGNPCILYGELYTTYKSEMITDIVSKTNIDSANLVKSRYNDVIIPASGETAIDISTARCVQYNDVLLGGDLNIIRLNDGNDGSFFSYQLNGVRKRDI
;
A
#
# COMPACT_ATOMS: atom_id res chain seq x y z
N MET A 1 28.01 36.33 -27.63
CA MET A 1 26.63 35.87 -27.46
C MET A 1 26.67 34.46 -26.87
N ALA A 2 26.42 34.32 -25.58
CA ALA A 2 26.41 33.01 -24.91
C ALA A 2 25.03 32.40 -25.09
N ASN A 3 24.96 31.31 -25.87
CA ASN A 3 23.77 30.47 -25.94
C ASN A 3 23.69 29.63 -24.62
N ASN A 4 22.93 30.14 -23.66
CA ASN A 4 22.48 29.35 -22.51
C ASN A 4 21.38 28.37 -22.99
N ASN A 5 21.78 27.28 -23.61
CA ASN A 5 20.91 26.13 -23.74
C ASN A 5 20.80 25.48 -22.32
N ASN A 6 19.87 25.98 -21.50
CA ASN A 6 19.36 25.28 -20.35
C ASN A 6 18.59 24.03 -20.84
N ASN A 7 19.31 22.97 -21.20
CA ASN A 7 18.72 21.65 -21.37
C ASN A 7 18.27 21.16 -20.00
N LYS A 8 17.08 21.64 -19.57
CA LYS A 8 16.41 21.10 -18.41
C LYS A 8 16.02 19.66 -18.74
N THR A 9 16.76 18.70 -18.18
CA THR A 9 16.40 17.29 -18.30
C THR A 9 15.01 17.09 -17.69
N LEU A 10 14.05 16.71 -18.53
CA LEU A 10 12.69 16.46 -18.07
C LEU A 10 12.67 15.23 -17.15
N ASN A 11 12.00 15.34 -16.01
CA ASN A 11 11.82 14.23 -15.06
C ASN A 11 10.66 13.32 -15.54
N VAL A 12 10.92 12.55 -16.58
CA VAL A 12 9.96 11.64 -17.20
C VAL A 12 10.56 10.24 -17.34
N PRO A 13 9.76 9.17 -17.29
CA PRO A 13 10.25 7.83 -17.55
C PRO A 13 10.69 7.69 -19.02
N ASN A 14 11.71 6.88 -19.27
CA ASN A 14 12.21 6.60 -20.63
C ASN A 14 11.16 5.96 -21.55
N LYS A 15 10.24 5.20 -20.94
CA LYS A 15 9.10 4.59 -21.63
C LYS A 15 7.82 4.92 -20.85
N ARG A 16 6.81 5.39 -21.56
CA ARG A 16 5.47 5.66 -21.03
C ARG A 16 4.43 5.51 -22.13
N PHE A 17 3.21 5.26 -21.74
CA PHE A 17 2.09 5.25 -22.68
C PHE A 17 1.81 6.69 -23.17
N PRO A 18 1.37 6.86 -24.43
CA PRO A 18 1.19 8.18 -25.05
C PRO A 18 0.22 9.11 -24.32
N GLU A 19 -0.78 8.55 -23.63
CA GLU A 19 -1.78 9.27 -22.84
C GLU A 19 -1.21 9.95 -21.58
N PHE A 20 -0.08 9.47 -21.08
CA PHE A 20 0.59 10.06 -19.92
C PHE A 20 1.57 11.14 -20.36
N ILE A 21 1.18 12.39 -20.18
CA ILE A 21 1.97 13.57 -20.50
C ILE A 21 2.42 14.30 -19.23
N GLY A 22 3.51 15.05 -19.31
CA GLY A 22 4.03 15.81 -18.18
C GLY A 22 5.18 15.12 -17.45
N GLU A 23 5.69 15.78 -16.43
CA GLU A 23 6.83 15.32 -15.64
C GLU A 23 6.37 14.64 -14.32
N TRP A 24 7.21 13.74 -13.79
CA TRP A 24 7.07 13.27 -12.42
C TRP A 24 7.20 14.43 -11.45
N LYS A 25 6.24 14.54 -10.54
CA LYS A 25 6.27 15.52 -9.45
C LYS A 25 6.74 14.85 -8.16
N LYS A 26 7.76 15.41 -7.53
CA LYS A 26 8.18 15.01 -6.20
C LYS A 26 7.25 15.66 -5.18
N CYS A 27 6.62 14.87 -4.32
CA CYS A 27 5.77 15.33 -3.22
C CYS A 27 6.05 14.51 -1.96
N LYS A 28 5.59 14.99 -0.82
CA LYS A 28 5.60 14.21 0.42
C LYS A 28 4.41 13.24 0.41
N LEU A 29 4.56 12.08 1.03
CA LEU A 29 3.47 11.11 1.13
C LEU A 29 2.22 11.70 1.79
N GLY A 30 2.39 12.53 2.83
CA GLY A 30 1.28 13.20 3.52
C GLY A 30 0.53 14.24 2.67
N ASP A 31 1.06 14.66 1.52
CA ASP A 31 0.37 15.56 0.58
C ASP A 31 -0.63 14.79 -0.30
N VAL A 32 -0.44 13.48 -0.45
CA VAL A 32 -1.22 12.61 -1.35
C VAL A 32 -1.96 11.47 -0.63
N ALA A 33 -1.79 11.35 0.68
CA ALA A 33 -2.40 10.27 1.47
C ALA A 33 -2.68 10.66 2.91
N ASN A 34 -3.68 10.01 3.51
CA ASN A 34 -3.87 9.94 4.95
C ASN A 34 -3.25 8.66 5.50
N LEU A 35 -2.50 8.78 6.60
CA LEU A 35 -1.83 7.66 7.25
C LEU A 35 -2.59 7.26 8.51
N THR A 36 -2.97 5.99 8.60
CA THR A 36 -3.66 5.41 9.75
C THR A 36 -3.09 4.03 10.10
N LYS A 37 -3.64 3.40 11.11
CA LYS A 37 -3.24 2.05 11.52
C LYS A 37 -4.44 1.13 11.62
N GLY A 38 -4.22 -0.15 11.37
CA GLY A 38 -5.17 -1.20 11.70
C GLY A 38 -5.28 -1.41 13.21
N ILE A 39 -6.34 -2.09 13.65
CA ILE A 39 -6.64 -2.32 15.07
C ILE A 39 -7.05 -3.77 15.28
N GLY A 40 -6.62 -4.33 16.41
CA GLY A 40 -7.06 -5.65 16.89
C GLY A 40 -6.66 -6.80 15.94
N ILE A 41 -7.38 -7.88 16.02
CA ILE A 41 -7.28 -9.13 15.26
C ILE A 41 -5.89 -9.75 15.34
N SER A 42 -5.74 -10.68 16.30
CA SER A 42 -4.57 -11.54 16.41
C SER A 42 -4.73 -12.81 15.55
N LYS A 43 -3.63 -13.54 15.35
CA LYS A 43 -3.58 -14.73 14.51
C LYS A 43 -4.54 -15.85 14.98
N ASP A 44 -4.70 -15.99 16.28
CA ASP A 44 -5.59 -16.97 16.94
C ASP A 44 -7.07 -16.58 16.88
N GLN A 45 -7.38 -15.35 16.49
CA GLN A 45 -8.76 -14.88 16.28
C GLN A 45 -9.26 -15.09 14.85
N ARG A 46 -8.47 -15.78 14.02
CA ARG A 46 -8.95 -16.22 12.70
C ARG A 46 -10.02 -17.31 12.85
N SER A 47 -10.97 -17.27 11.94
CA SER A 47 -12.09 -18.20 11.89
C SER A 47 -12.32 -18.69 10.45
N PRO A 48 -12.84 -19.91 10.24
CA PRO A 48 -13.22 -20.39 8.91
C PRO A 48 -14.42 -19.63 8.32
N LYS A 49 -15.18 -18.94 9.18
CA LYS A 49 -16.36 -18.13 8.79
C LYS A 49 -16.24 -16.74 9.40
N GLY A 50 -17.03 -15.81 8.90
CA GLY A 50 -17.11 -14.44 9.42
C GLY A 50 -16.66 -13.39 8.41
N ASN A 51 -16.26 -12.23 8.93
CA ASN A 51 -15.84 -11.10 8.12
C ASN A 51 -14.44 -11.29 7.53
N PRO A 52 -14.20 -10.91 6.27
CA PRO A 52 -12.88 -10.96 5.69
C PRO A 52 -11.94 -10.03 6.44
N CYS A 53 -10.70 -10.48 6.67
CA CYS A 53 -9.68 -9.69 7.35
C CYS A 53 -8.28 -9.92 6.76
N ILE A 54 -7.39 -8.98 7.00
CA ILE A 54 -5.98 -9.07 6.64
C ILE A 54 -5.14 -8.85 7.90
N LEU A 55 -4.18 -9.74 8.13
CA LEU A 55 -3.21 -9.68 9.21
C LEU A 55 -1.84 -9.26 8.66
N TYR A 56 -1.07 -8.50 9.43
CA TYR A 56 0.22 -7.94 8.99
C TYR A 56 1.20 -9.00 8.45
N GLY A 57 1.28 -10.15 9.10
CA GLY A 57 2.18 -11.23 8.70
C GLY A 57 1.82 -11.85 7.34
N GLU A 58 0.56 -11.78 6.92
CA GLU A 58 0.13 -12.32 5.63
C GLU A 58 0.70 -11.52 4.45
N LEU A 59 1.07 -10.27 4.65
CA LEU A 59 1.61 -9.41 3.60
C LEU A 59 2.92 -9.95 3.02
N TYR A 60 3.73 -10.62 3.82
CA TYR A 60 5.01 -11.19 3.39
C TYR A 60 5.05 -12.72 3.39
N THR A 61 4.13 -13.39 4.08
CA THR A 61 4.07 -14.86 4.09
C THR A 61 3.11 -15.43 3.05
N THR A 62 1.96 -14.81 2.85
CA THR A 62 0.83 -15.36 2.07
C THR A 62 0.62 -14.63 0.75
N TYR A 63 0.50 -13.31 0.80
CA TYR A 63 0.28 -12.52 -0.41
C TYR A 63 1.58 -12.33 -1.19
N LYS A 64 1.58 -12.73 -2.48
CA LYS A 64 2.77 -12.67 -3.36
C LYS A 64 2.71 -11.53 -4.37
N SER A 65 1.51 -11.08 -4.73
CA SER A 65 1.30 -9.95 -5.63
C SER A 65 1.25 -8.63 -4.87
N GLU A 66 1.63 -7.54 -5.51
CA GLU A 66 1.45 -6.18 -5.00
C GLU A 66 -0.02 -5.80 -4.80
N MET A 67 -0.92 -6.48 -5.50
CA MET A 67 -2.37 -6.32 -5.35
C MET A 67 -2.96 -7.51 -4.60
N ILE A 68 -3.79 -7.24 -3.58
CA ILE A 68 -4.58 -8.25 -2.88
C ILE A 68 -5.93 -8.34 -3.56
N THR A 69 -6.10 -9.39 -4.36
CA THR A 69 -7.32 -9.69 -5.13
C THR A 69 -8.16 -10.81 -4.52
N ASP A 70 -7.62 -11.53 -3.55
CA ASP A 70 -8.30 -12.57 -2.79
C ASP A 70 -7.99 -12.43 -1.31
N ILE A 71 -9.02 -12.47 -0.46
CA ILE A 71 -8.85 -12.37 0.98
C ILE A 71 -8.89 -13.78 1.57
N VAL A 72 -7.75 -14.20 2.13
CA VAL A 72 -7.57 -15.57 2.61
C VAL A 72 -8.05 -15.81 4.04
N SER A 73 -8.10 -14.77 4.87
CA SER A 73 -8.45 -14.87 6.27
C SER A 73 -9.80 -14.25 6.60
N LYS A 74 -10.46 -14.82 7.63
CA LYS A 74 -11.71 -14.32 8.18
C LYS A 74 -11.64 -14.29 9.70
N THR A 75 -12.51 -13.51 10.31
CA THR A 75 -12.66 -13.43 11.76
C THR A 75 -14.13 -13.25 12.15
N ASN A 76 -14.51 -13.78 13.32
CA ASN A 76 -15.82 -13.59 13.95
C ASN A 76 -15.85 -12.48 15.00
N ILE A 77 -14.76 -11.72 15.13
CA ILE A 77 -14.73 -10.61 16.08
C ILE A 77 -15.76 -9.55 15.67
N ASP A 78 -16.37 -8.93 16.67
CA ASP A 78 -17.23 -7.76 16.44
C ASP A 78 -16.45 -6.66 15.72
N SER A 79 -16.93 -6.29 14.55
CA SER A 79 -16.27 -5.34 13.65
C SER A 79 -16.60 -3.87 13.93
N ALA A 80 -17.45 -3.57 14.91
CA ALA A 80 -17.95 -2.21 15.15
C ALA A 80 -16.83 -1.18 15.39
N ASN A 81 -15.76 -1.59 16.06
CA ASN A 81 -14.63 -0.72 16.39
C ASN A 81 -13.35 -1.04 15.60
N LEU A 82 -13.45 -1.89 14.58
CA LEU A 82 -12.30 -2.27 13.77
C LEU A 82 -12.16 -1.39 12.52
N VAL A 83 -10.93 -1.24 12.07
CA VAL A 83 -10.62 -0.47 10.86
C VAL A 83 -10.94 -1.30 9.62
N LYS A 84 -11.66 -0.69 8.69
CA LYS A 84 -12.03 -1.30 7.41
C LYS A 84 -11.24 -0.70 6.27
N SER A 85 -10.87 -1.53 5.31
CA SER A 85 -10.23 -1.09 4.09
C SER A 85 -11.18 -0.25 3.23
N ARG A 86 -10.59 0.62 2.42
CA ARG A 86 -11.19 1.17 1.21
C ARG A 86 -10.45 0.61 0.01
N TYR A 87 -11.16 0.43 -1.09
CA TYR A 87 -10.51 0.10 -2.35
C TYR A 87 -9.34 1.05 -2.61
N ASN A 88 -8.21 0.50 -3.04
CA ASN A 88 -7.01 1.26 -3.33
C ASN A 88 -6.16 1.68 -2.10
N ASP A 89 -6.53 1.28 -0.88
CA ASP A 89 -5.66 1.44 0.28
C ASP A 89 -4.36 0.64 0.08
N VAL A 90 -3.22 1.26 0.40
CA VAL A 90 -1.94 0.57 0.46
C VAL A 90 -1.60 0.27 1.91
N ILE A 91 -1.27 -0.98 2.20
CA ILE A 91 -0.96 -1.45 3.56
C ILE A 91 0.47 -1.98 3.64
N ILE A 92 1.12 -1.70 4.76
CA ILE A 92 2.50 -2.11 5.05
C ILE A 92 2.55 -2.65 6.48
N PRO A 93 3.27 -3.76 6.75
CA PRO A 93 3.45 -4.23 8.12
C PRO A 93 4.13 -3.19 8.99
N ALA A 94 3.70 -3.05 10.24
CA ALA A 94 4.38 -2.23 11.25
C ALA A 94 5.34 -3.06 12.11
N SER A 95 5.27 -4.38 12.02
CA SER A 95 6.18 -5.32 12.69
C SER A 95 6.47 -6.53 11.80
N GLY A 96 7.59 -7.19 12.04
CA GLY A 96 8.06 -8.35 11.28
C GLY A 96 9.44 -8.77 11.76
N GLU A 97 9.98 -9.84 11.20
CA GLU A 97 11.28 -10.40 11.60
C GLU A 97 12.45 -9.68 10.92
N THR A 98 12.25 -9.20 9.70
CA THR A 98 13.29 -8.54 8.91
C THR A 98 12.83 -7.18 8.40
N ALA A 99 13.79 -6.31 8.05
CA ALA A 99 13.50 -5.03 7.41
C ALA A 99 12.76 -5.20 6.06
N ILE A 100 13.01 -6.30 5.34
CA ILE A 100 12.33 -6.62 4.09
C ILE A 100 10.86 -6.95 4.35
N ASP A 101 10.54 -7.69 5.41
CA ASP A 101 9.17 -8.05 5.78
C ASP A 101 8.36 -6.79 6.09
N ILE A 102 8.86 -5.93 6.97
CA ILE A 102 8.18 -4.70 7.39
C ILE A 102 8.10 -3.61 6.31
N SER A 103 8.84 -3.76 5.21
CA SER A 103 8.79 -2.84 4.07
C SER A 103 7.96 -3.39 2.89
N THR A 104 7.22 -4.49 3.09
CA THR A 104 6.42 -5.11 2.03
C THR A 104 5.06 -4.42 1.92
N ALA A 105 4.86 -3.68 0.83
CA ALA A 105 3.61 -2.98 0.55
C ALA A 105 2.65 -3.84 -0.28
N ARG A 106 1.35 -3.74 0.02
CA ARG A 106 0.27 -4.38 -0.75
C ARG A 106 -0.89 -3.41 -0.93
N CYS A 107 -1.47 -3.38 -2.13
CA CYS A 107 -2.68 -2.61 -2.43
C CYS A 107 -3.92 -3.48 -2.25
N VAL A 108 -4.87 -3.04 -1.43
CA VAL A 108 -6.13 -3.75 -1.18
C VAL A 108 -7.15 -3.39 -2.26
N GLN A 109 -7.68 -4.40 -2.96
CA GLN A 109 -8.63 -4.23 -4.05
C GLN A 109 -10.11 -4.36 -3.60
N TYR A 110 -10.37 -4.24 -2.30
CA TYR A 110 -11.70 -4.40 -1.71
C TYR A 110 -12.00 -3.33 -0.67
N ASN A 111 -13.28 -2.94 -0.61
CA ASN A 111 -13.82 -2.20 0.52
C ASN A 111 -14.20 -3.16 1.66
N ASP A 112 -14.29 -2.62 2.86
CA ASP A 112 -14.86 -3.28 4.05
C ASP A 112 -14.14 -4.54 4.53
N VAL A 113 -12.90 -4.77 4.12
CA VAL A 113 -12.04 -5.81 4.69
C VAL A 113 -11.45 -5.29 6.00
N LEU A 114 -11.55 -6.08 7.08
CA LEU A 114 -11.01 -5.71 8.38
C LEU A 114 -9.48 -5.72 8.34
N LEU A 115 -8.86 -4.64 8.79
CA LEU A 115 -7.41 -4.47 8.82
C LEU A 115 -6.91 -4.61 10.26
N GLY A 116 -6.19 -5.70 10.52
CA GLY A 116 -5.70 -6.08 11.84
C GLY A 116 -4.64 -5.13 12.39
N GLY A 117 -4.28 -5.31 13.64
CA GLY A 117 -3.19 -4.59 14.30
C GLY A 117 -1.86 -4.78 13.57
N ASP A 118 -0.89 -3.93 13.87
CA ASP A 118 0.43 -3.92 13.22
C ASP A 118 0.40 -3.77 11.69
N LEU A 119 -0.65 -3.14 11.16
CA LEU A 119 -0.72 -2.65 9.79
C LEU A 119 -0.68 -1.13 9.78
N ASN A 120 0.23 -0.56 9.00
CA ASN A 120 0.19 0.83 8.58
C ASN A 120 -0.66 0.93 7.31
N ILE A 121 -1.58 1.89 7.27
CA ILE A 121 -2.53 2.07 6.17
C ILE A 121 -2.25 3.41 5.52
N ILE A 122 -1.93 3.38 4.23
CA ILE A 122 -1.74 4.56 3.38
C ILE A 122 -3.01 4.69 2.52
N ARG A 123 -3.90 5.58 2.93
CA ARG A 123 -5.15 5.86 2.22
C ARG A 123 -4.94 7.01 1.27
N LEU A 124 -4.77 6.69 0.00
CA LEU A 124 -4.47 7.67 -1.04
C LEU A 124 -5.65 8.60 -1.31
N ASN A 125 -5.33 9.87 -1.59
CA ASN A 125 -6.31 10.83 -2.08
C ASN A 125 -6.71 10.47 -3.53
N ASP A 126 -7.88 10.96 -3.95
CA ASP A 126 -8.40 10.73 -5.30
C ASP A 126 -7.37 11.10 -6.40
N GLY A 127 -7.37 10.31 -7.46
CA GLY A 127 -6.45 10.47 -8.58
C GLY A 127 -5.09 9.78 -8.42
N ASN A 128 -4.85 9.11 -7.27
CA ASN A 128 -3.65 8.30 -7.04
C ASN A 128 -3.98 6.81 -7.14
N ASP A 129 -3.08 6.02 -7.69
CA ASP A 129 -3.24 4.59 -7.88
C ASP A 129 -2.43 3.79 -6.84
N GLY A 130 -3.12 3.03 -5.98
CA GLY A 130 -2.51 2.25 -4.91
C GLY A 130 -1.68 1.08 -5.42
N SER A 131 -2.05 0.49 -6.55
CA SER A 131 -1.28 -0.58 -7.17
C SER A 131 0.08 -0.05 -7.61
N PHE A 132 0.09 1.11 -8.28
CA PHE A 132 1.32 1.79 -8.68
C PHE A 132 2.20 2.15 -7.46
N PHE A 133 1.59 2.68 -6.39
CA PHE A 133 2.31 2.96 -5.14
C PHE A 133 2.92 1.70 -4.53
N SER A 134 2.20 0.58 -4.52
CA SER A 134 2.72 -0.70 -4.01
C SER A 134 3.92 -1.18 -4.82
N TYR A 135 3.88 -1.10 -6.15
CA TYR A 135 5.02 -1.41 -7.01
C TYR A 135 6.21 -0.48 -6.75
N GLN A 136 5.98 0.82 -6.57
CA GLN A 136 7.06 1.76 -6.27
C GLN A 136 7.72 1.47 -4.91
N LEU A 137 6.93 1.21 -3.87
CA LEU A 137 7.43 0.93 -2.53
C LEU A 137 8.17 -0.41 -2.46
N ASN A 138 7.71 -1.43 -3.19
CA ASN A 138 8.37 -2.73 -3.28
C ASN A 138 9.58 -2.76 -4.24
N GLY A 139 9.75 -1.73 -5.05
CA GLY A 139 10.80 -1.63 -6.04
C GLY A 139 12.17 -1.21 -5.48
N VAL A 140 12.90 -0.46 -6.27
CA VAL A 140 14.28 -0.02 -5.95
C VAL A 140 14.35 0.77 -4.64
N ARG A 141 13.28 1.48 -4.29
CA ARG A 141 13.20 2.30 -3.07
C ARG A 141 12.85 1.52 -1.80
N LYS A 142 12.61 0.23 -1.90
CA LYS A 142 12.32 -0.61 -0.73
C LYS A 142 13.39 -0.55 0.36
N ARG A 143 14.62 -0.21 -0.01
CA ARG A 143 15.74 -0.06 0.91
C ARG A 143 15.78 1.28 1.65
N ASP A 144 14.95 2.24 1.20
CA ASP A 144 14.90 3.60 1.74
C ASP A 144 13.72 3.79 2.72
N ILE A 145 12.94 2.73 2.94
CA ILE A 145 11.82 2.65 3.88
C ILE A 145 12.32 1.94 5.15
#